data_135833aae22d4ac99739b69b2efb2a5f
#
_entry.id   135833aae22d4ac99739b69b2efb2a5f
#
_cell.length_a   1.000
_cell.length_b   1.000
_cell.length_c   1.000
_cell.angle_alpha   90.00
_cell.angle_beta   90.00
_cell.angle_gamma   90.00
#
_symmetry.space_group_name_H-M   'P 1'
#
loop_
_entity.id
_entity.type
_entity.pdbx_description
1 polymer ?
#
loop_
_entity_poly.entity_id
_entity_poly.type
_entity_poly.pdbx_seq_one_letter_code
_entity_poly.pdbx_strand_id
1 'polypeptide(L)'
;TLLVPSTALAQHATLKTTLGQHFLIGAALNTNVPDGNDPRSAELVKQQFNSIVAENCMKGERIHPEESVYNWTDADRLVQFGTENGMAVIGHCLIWHSQAPHWMFTDKDGKTVSKSVLIDRMYHHITTVVSRYKGRIKGWDVINEAFNDDGTFRSTPYYKIIGPEYFELAFRFAHEADPDAELYYNDYSLSMPAKRNAVCRLVRSLKAKGCRIDAVGIIMVPTSQI
;
A
#
# COMPACT_ATOMS: atom_id res chain seq x y z
N THR A 1 -52.77 25.46 -10.23
CA THR A 1 -51.56 24.62 -10.33
C THR A 1 -50.35 25.52 -10.22
N LEU A 2 -49.73 25.59 -9.03
CA LEU A 2 -48.51 26.35 -8.77
C LEU A 2 -47.31 25.49 -9.22
N LEU A 3 -46.63 25.93 -10.26
CA LEU A 3 -45.30 25.39 -10.66
C LEU A 3 -44.26 25.92 -9.67
N VAL A 4 -43.78 25.03 -8.80
CA VAL A 4 -42.57 25.29 -7.99
C VAL A 4 -41.36 25.16 -8.91
N PRO A 5 -40.52 26.18 -9.08
CA PRO A 5 -39.31 26.05 -9.86
C PRO A 5 -38.35 25.12 -9.11
N SER A 6 -38.02 23.97 -9.70
CA SER A 6 -36.93 23.12 -9.24
C SER A 6 -35.62 23.86 -9.49
N THR A 7 -35.09 24.52 -8.44
CA THR A 7 -33.71 25.05 -8.49
C THR A 7 -32.78 23.82 -8.44
N ALA A 8 -32.37 23.36 -9.60
CA ALA A 8 -31.23 22.44 -9.72
C ALA A 8 -30.02 23.21 -9.18
N LEU A 9 -29.62 22.91 -7.94
CA LEU A 9 -28.32 23.33 -7.42
C LEU A 9 -27.26 22.84 -8.39
N ALA A 10 -26.58 23.75 -9.06
CA ALA A 10 -25.44 23.41 -9.90
C ALA A 10 -24.44 22.65 -9.01
N GLN A 11 -24.35 21.37 -9.22
CA GLN A 11 -23.36 20.52 -8.53
C GLN A 11 -21.99 21.04 -8.98
N HIS A 12 -21.25 21.67 -8.08
CA HIS A 12 -19.88 22.09 -8.37
C HIS A 12 -19.07 20.87 -8.80
N ALA A 13 -18.45 20.96 -10.00
CA ALA A 13 -17.59 19.90 -10.50
C ALA A 13 -16.41 19.69 -9.55
N THR A 14 -16.21 18.46 -9.12
CA THR A 14 -15.10 18.05 -8.26
C THR A 14 -14.19 17.08 -9.03
N LEU A 15 -12.97 16.85 -8.56
CA LEU A 15 -12.07 15.88 -9.22
C LEU A 15 -12.74 14.51 -9.34
N LYS A 16 -13.32 13.99 -8.25
CA LYS A 16 -13.97 12.67 -8.25
C LYS A 16 -15.23 12.60 -9.12
N THR A 17 -16.01 13.70 -9.25
CA THR A 17 -17.21 13.69 -10.10
C THR A 17 -16.86 13.85 -11.57
N THR A 18 -15.79 14.56 -11.88
CA THR A 18 -15.36 14.81 -13.26
C THR A 18 -14.57 13.62 -13.84
N LEU A 19 -13.68 13.03 -13.04
CA LEU A 19 -12.73 12.02 -13.50
C LEU A 19 -13.05 10.60 -12.99
N GLY A 20 -13.90 10.47 -11.97
CA GLY A 20 -14.18 9.19 -11.31
C GLY A 20 -14.85 8.13 -12.19
N GLN A 21 -15.38 8.51 -13.35
CA GLN A 21 -15.88 7.56 -14.35
C GLN A 21 -14.75 6.86 -15.14
N HIS A 22 -13.55 7.40 -15.10
CA HIS A 22 -12.39 6.90 -15.85
C HIS A 22 -11.37 6.22 -14.93
N PHE A 23 -11.12 6.79 -13.75
CA PHE A 23 -10.17 6.27 -12.75
C PHE A 23 -10.43 6.87 -11.36
N LEU A 24 -9.85 6.24 -10.35
CA LEU A 24 -9.90 6.77 -8.99
C LEU A 24 -8.91 7.92 -8.84
N ILE A 25 -9.33 8.98 -8.16
CA ILE A 25 -8.47 10.08 -7.73
C ILE A 25 -8.21 9.91 -6.24
N GLY A 26 -6.96 9.78 -5.85
CA GLY A 26 -6.58 9.48 -4.47
C GLY A 26 -5.70 10.53 -3.82
N ALA A 27 -5.67 10.48 -2.48
CA ALA A 27 -4.75 11.25 -1.66
C ALA A 27 -4.06 10.34 -0.63
N ALA A 28 -2.77 10.60 -0.38
CA ALA A 28 -2.06 10.02 0.76
C ALA A 28 -2.39 10.85 2.01
N LEU A 29 -2.83 10.18 3.07
CA LEU A 29 -3.28 10.84 4.30
C LEU A 29 -2.36 10.51 5.47
N ASN A 30 -1.93 11.56 6.18
CA ASN A 30 -1.39 11.42 7.53
C ASN A 30 -2.53 11.22 8.54
N THR A 31 -2.19 10.87 9.78
CA THR A 31 -3.17 10.54 10.82
C THR A 31 -4.03 11.71 11.29
N ASN A 32 -3.60 12.95 11.12
CA ASN A 32 -4.36 14.13 11.55
C ASN A 32 -5.71 14.26 10.82
N VAL A 33 -5.78 13.78 9.56
CA VAL A 33 -7.00 13.87 8.75
C VAL A 33 -8.08 12.92 9.27
N PRO A 34 -7.85 11.61 9.41
CA PRO A 34 -8.86 10.68 9.93
C PRO A 34 -9.13 10.88 11.44
N ASP A 35 -8.19 11.45 12.20
CA ASP A 35 -8.35 11.74 13.63
C ASP A 35 -9.17 12.99 13.91
N GLY A 36 -9.52 13.76 12.87
CA GLY A 36 -10.27 15.02 13.00
C GLY A 36 -9.44 16.22 13.46
N ASN A 37 -8.12 16.08 13.53
CA ASN A 37 -7.19 17.15 13.91
C ASN A 37 -6.93 18.14 12.77
N ASP A 38 -7.26 17.75 11.53
CA ASP A 38 -7.23 18.61 10.33
C ASP A 38 -8.59 18.56 9.60
N PRO A 39 -9.61 19.24 10.11
CA PRO A 39 -10.95 19.22 9.54
C PRO A 39 -11.02 19.85 8.16
N ARG A 40 -10.13 20.81 7.84
CA ARG A 40 -10.08 21.45 6.53
C ARG A 40 -9.61 20.48 5.44
N SER A 41 -8.54 19.75 5.69
CA SER A 41 -8.06 18.71 4.77
C SER A 41 -9.06 17.56 4.67
N ALA A 42 -9.68 17.16 5.79
CA ALA A 42 -10.71 16.13 5.80
C ALA A 42 -11.88 16.47 4.88
N GLU A 43 -12.38 17.71 4.97
CA GLU A 43 -13.48 18.18 4.11
C GLU A 43 -13.06 18.22 2.63
N LEU A 44 -11.86 18.75 2.33
CA LEU A 44 -11.31 18.76 0.97
C LEU A 44 -11.20 17.34 0.39
N VAL A 45 -10.68 16.39 1.18
CA VAL A 45 -10.54 14.99 0.77
C VAL A 45 -11.91 14.39 0.45
N LYS A 46 -12.91 14.58 1.32
CA LYS A 46 -14.28 14.11 1.09
C LYS A 46 -14.90 14.68 -0.18
N GLN A 47 -14.63 15.93 -0.49
CA GLN A 47 -15.18 16.61 -1.68
C GLN A 47 -14.51 16.17 -2.97
N GLN A 48 -13.18 16.03 -2.98
CA GLN A 48 -12.42 15.95 -4.22
C GLN A 48 -11.99 14.52 -4.59
N PHE A 49 -11.84 13.61 -3.60
CA PHE A 49 -11.20 12.31 -3.80
C PHE A 49 -12.18 11.14 -3.60
N ASN A 50 -11.94 10.03 -4.27
CA ASN A 50 -12.66 8.78 -4.13
C ASN A 50 -11.75 7.59 -3.80
N SER A 51 -10.47 7.87 -3.50
CA SER A 51 -9.50 6.90 -3.00
C SER A 51 -8.57 7.54 -1.98
N ILE A 52 -8.08 6.76 -1.02
CA ILE A 52 -7.09 7.19 -0.05
C ILE A 52 -6.05 6.09 0.17
N VAL A 53 -4.86 6.49 0.60
CA VAL A 53 -3.77 5.60 1.01
C VAL A 53 -3.12 6.12 2.28
N ALA A 54 -2.59 5.23 3.12
CA ALA A 54 -1.85 5.63 4.31
C ALA A 54 -0.49 6.26 3.93
N GLU A 55 -0.20 7.44 4.46
CA GLU A 55 1.15 8.01 4.32
C GLU A 55 2.18 7.19 5.10
N ASN A 56 1.91 6.84 6.37
CA ASN A 56 2.85 6.12 7.23
C ASN A 56 2.22 5.04 8.12
N CYS A 57 0.98 5.18 8.58
CA CYS A 57 0.43 4.38 9.68
C CYS A 57 0.31 2.86 9.39
N MET A 58 0.38 2.44 8.13
CA MET A 58 0.36 1.02 7.74
C MET A 58 1.75 0.44 7.43
N LYS A 59 2.83 1.24 7.51
CA LYS A 59 4.19 0.74 7.31
C LYS A 59 4.65 -0.14 8.48
N GLY A 60 5.51 -1.11 8.21
CA GLY A 60 5.85 -2.18 9.13
C GLY A 60 6.23 -1.72 10.54
N GLU A 61 7.14 -0.74 10.69
CA GLU A 61 7.55 -0.23 12.01
C GLU A 61 6.44 0.50 12.78
N ARG A 62 5.39 0.97 12.08
CA ARG A 62 4.25 1.66 12.69
C ARG A 62 3.17 0.69 13.12
N ILE A 63 2.76 -0.20 12.21
CA ILE A 63 1.65 -1.11 12.46
C ILE A 63 2.06 -2.36 13.26
N HIS A 64 3.34 -2.80 13.16
CA HIS A 64 3.86 -4.01 13.80
C HIS A 64 5.26 -3.76 14.40
N PRO A 65 5.39 -2.87 15.40
CA PRO A 65 6.67 -2.40 15.91
C PRO A 65 7.48 -3.47 16.64
N GLU A 66 6.83 -4.43 17.28
CA GLU A 66 7.45 -5.55 18.00
C GLU A 66 6.79 -6.87 17.57
N GLU A 67 7.51 -7.99 17.68
CA GLU A 67 7.09 -9.30 17.14
C GLU A 67 5.68 -9.76 17.60
N SER A 68 5.25 -9.35 18.78
CA SER A 68 3.93 -9.68 19.33
C SER A 68 2.99 -8.49 19.46
N VAL A 69 3.37 -7.30 18.96
CA VAL A 69 2.62 -6.05 19.19
C VAL A 69 2.18 -5.45 17.84
N TYR A 70 0.88 -5.21 17.73
CA TYR A 70 0.28 -4.50 16.60
C TYR A 70 -0.38 -3.20 17.06
N ASN A 71 -0.06 -2.09 16.40
CA ASN A 71 -0.68 -0.78 16.60
C ASN A 71 -1.76 -0.55 15.56
N TRP A 72 -3.00 -0.88 15.88
CA TRP A 72 -4.11 -0.80 14.93
C TRP A 72 -4.78 0.56 14.85
N THR A 73 -4.68 1.37 15.90
CA THR A 73 -5.50 2.57 16.11
C THR A 73 -5.52 3.50 14.90
N ASP A 74 -4.36 3.90 14.40
CA ASP A 74 -4.27 4.88 13.31
C ASP A 74 -4.68 4.27 11.97
N ALA A 75 -4.31 3.01 11.73
CA ALA A 75 -4.70 2.29 10.53
C ALA A 75 -6.21 2.00 10.52
N ASP A 76 -6.81 1.62 11.66
CA ASP A 76 -8.25 1.43 11.79
C ASP A 76 -9.03 2.72 11.50
N ARG A 77 -8.57 3.86 12.03
CA ARG A 77 -9.20 5.17 11.78
C ARG A 77 -9.13 5.57 10.31
N LEU A 78 -7.99 5.34 9.65
CA LEU A 78 -7.86 5.60 8.23
C LEU A 78 -8.81 4.75 7.40
N VAL A 79 -8.88 3.45 7.67
CA VAL A 79 -9.79 2.53 6.96
C VAL A 79 -11.25 2.89 7.22
N GLN A 80 -11.59 3.23 8.46
CA GLN A 80 -12.93 3.69 8.84
C GLN A 80 -13.30 4.97 8.10
N PHE A 81 -12.40 5.98 8.09
CA PHE A 81 -12.60 7.23 7.37
C PHE A 81 -12.88 6.99 5.87
N GLY A 82 -12.09 6.13 5.22
CA GLY A 82 -12.32 5.79 3.81
C GLY A 82 -13.66 5.10 3.59
N THR A 83 -13.97 4.10 4.39
CA THR A 83 -15.20 3.30 4.27
C THR A 83 -16.45 4.15 4.50
N GLU A 84 -16.48 4.96 5.56
CA GLU A 84 -17.61 5.84 5.90
C GLU A 84 -17.88 6.91 4.84
N ASN A 85 -16.85 7.30 4.08
CA ASN A 85 -16.97 8.30 3.01
C ASN A 85 -17.01 7.68 1.61
N GLY A 86 -17.23 6.36 1.49
CA GLY A 86 -17.37 5.66 0.21
C GLY A 86 -16.12 5.72 -0.67
N MET A 87 -14.92 5.79 -0.06
CA MET A 87 -13.64 5.86 -0.76
C MET A 87 -12.99 4.48 -0.84
N ALA A 88 -12.33 4.19 -1.94
CA ALA A 88 -11.43 3.06 -2.03
C ALA A 88 -10.21 3.31 -1.12
N VAL A 89 -9.87 2.33 -0.27
CA VAL A 89 -8.68 2.40 0.59
C VAL A 89 -7.60 1.50 0.01
N ILE A 90 -6.39 2.03 -0.16
CA ILE A 90 -5.20 1.28 -0.58
C ILE A 90 -4.28 1.10 0.64
N GLY A 91 -3.87 -0.13 0.88
CA GLY A 91 -2.93 -0.46 1.95
C GLY A 91 -1.48 -0.24 1.50
N HIS A 92 -0.74 0.60 2.20
CA HIS A 92 0.67 0.91 1.91
C HIS A 92 1.50 0.81 3.19
N CYS A 93 2.41 -0.12 3.26
CA CYS A 93 2.72 -1.26 2.40
C CYS A 93 3.03 -2.48 3.28
N LEU A 94 2.92 -3.70 2.73
CA LEU A 94 3.17 -4.90 3.53
C LEU A 94 4.67 -5.15 3.72
N ILE A 95 5.46 -5.12 2.66
CA ILE A 95 6.91 -5.37 2.67
C ILE A 95 7.67 -4.19 2.06
N TRP A 96 8.51 -3.57 2.86
CA TRP A 96 9.40 -2.50 2.45
C TRP A 96 10.69 -2.55 3.29
N HIS A 97 11.83 -2.24 2.68
CA HIS A 97 13.14 -2.24 3.36
C HIS A 97 13.35 -1.03 4.27
N SER A 98 12.65 0.07 3.99
CA SER A 98 12.61 1.26 4.84
C SER A 98 11.41 1.16 5.79
N GLN A 99 11.50 1.74 6.97
CA GLN A 99 10.45 1.65 8.01
C GLN A 99 9.96 0.20 8.28
N ALA A 100 10.87 -0.78 8.16
CA ALA A 100 10.65 -2.15 8.62
C ALA A 100 11.19 -2.30 10.05
N PRO A 101 10.47 -2.97 10.95
CA PRO A 101 10.89 -3.10 12.33
C PRO A 101 12.13 -3.99 12.46
N HIS A 102 13.05 -3.63 13.35
CA HIS A 102 14.33 -4.31 13.50
C HIS A 102 14.16 -5.80 13.87
N TRP A 103 13.16 -6.13 14.73
CA TRP A 103 12.88 -7.49 15.13
C TRP A 103 12.58 -8.44 13.97
N MET A 104 12.08 -7.93 12.84
CA MET A 104 11.82 -8.74 11.65
C MET A 104 13.05 -9.51 11.17
N PHE A 105 14.24 -8.91 11.32
CA PHE A 105 15.50 -9.41 10.76
C PHE A 105 16.49 -9.94 11.79
N THR A 106 16.24 -9.74 13.08
CA THR A 106 17.18 -10.09 14.15
C THR A 106 16.52 -10.95 15.22
N ASP A 107 17.31 -11.80 15.85
CA ASP A 107 16.92 -12.54 17.04
C ASP A 107 17.10 -11.69 18.31
N LYS A 108 16.80 -12.27 19.48
CA LYS A 108 16.96 -11.63 20.79
C LYS A 108 18.41 -11.23 21.12
N ASP A 109 19.40 -11.85 20.48
CA ASP A 109 20.82 -11.56 20.66
C ASP A 109 21.33 -10.54 19.63
N GLY A 110 20.46 -9.97 18.79
CA GLY A 110 20.79 -9.01 17.74
C GLY A 110 21.42 -9.64 16.50
N LYS A 111 21.45 -10.98 16.39
CA LYS A 111 21.98 -11.69 15.22
C LYS A 111 20.94 -11.81 14.14
N THR A 112 21.38 -11.79 12.89
CA THR A 112 20.49 -12.02 11.74
C THR A 112 19.80 -13.37 11.84
N VAL A 113 18.48 -13.37 11.68
CA VAL A 113 17.67 -14.60 11.71
C VAL A 113 17.91 -15.49 10.50
N SER A 114 17.55 -16.77 10.63
CA SER A 114 17.59 -17.71 9.51
C SER A 114 16.52 -17.40 8.46
N LYS A 115 16.70 -17.91 7.24
CA LYS A 115 15.72 -17.81 6.15
C LYS A 115 14.33 -18.28 6.58
N SER A 116 14.24 -19.43 7.26
CA SER A 116 12.96 -19.99 7.70
C SER A 116 12.24 -19.09 8.70
N VAL A 117 12.97 -18.51 9.67
CA VAL A 117 12.40 -17.59 10.64
C VAL A 117 11.88 -16.32 9.97
N LEU A 118 12.63 -15.75 9.02
CA LEU A 118 12.16 -14.56 8.31
C LEU A 118 10.93 -14.85 7.44
N ILE A 119 10.87 -16.01 6.78
CA ILE A 119 9.68 -16.43 6.00
C ILE A 119 8.46 -16.55 6.91
N ASP A 120 8.60 -17.17 8.09
CA ASP A 120 7.53 -17.33 9.07
C ASP A 120 7.05 -15.96 9.60
N ARG A 121 7.97 -15.07 9.94
CA ARG A 121 7.64 -13.69 10.35
C ARG A 121 6.94 -12.89 9.26
N MET A 122 7.36 -13.02 8.01
CA MET A 122 6.68 -12.41 6.86
C MET A 122 5.27 -12.96 6.70
N TYR A 123 5.10 -14.28 6.82
CA TYR A 123 3.80 -14.93 6.74
C TYR A 123 2.85 -14.36 7.79
N HIS A 124 3.25 -14.37 9.06
CA HIS A 124 2.43 -13.87 10.15
C HIS A 124 2.13 -12.37 10.01
N HIS A 125 3.11 -11.55 9.62
CA HIS A 125 2.89 -10.12 9.40
C HIS A 125 1.85 -9.88 8.30
N ILE A 126 2.08 -10.44 7.12
CA ILE A 126 1.22 -10.21 5.95
C ILE A 126 -0.19 -10.74 6.22
N THR A 127 -0.32 -11.98 6.67
CA THR A 127 -1.64 -12.60 6.86
C THR A 127 -2.44 -11.90 7.96
N THR A 128 -1.80 -11.50 9.06
CA THR A 128 -2.47 -10.78 10.15
C THR A 128 -2.97 -9.40 9.68
N VAL A 129 -2.11 -8.62 9.01
CA VAL A 129 -2.46 -7.27 8.55
C VAL A 129 -3.53 -7.32 7.47
N VAL A 130 -3.38 -8.16 6.46
CA VAL A 130 -4.34 -8.28 5.35
C VAL A 130 -5.69 -8.81 5.85
N SER A 131 -5.69 -9.88 6.68
CA SER A 131 -6.92 -10.46 7.22
C SER A 131 -7.72 -9.47 8.08
N ARG A 132 -7.03 -8.60 8.85
CA ARG A 132 -7.72 -7.58 9.65
C ARG A 132 -8.59 -6.66 8.79
N TYR A 133 -8.13 -6.32 7.60
CA TYR A 133 -8.81 -5.37 6.72
C TYR A 133 -9.53 -6.01 5.53
N LYS A 134 -9.66 -7.33 5.55
CA LYS A 134 -10.35 -8.09 4.49
C LYS A 134 -11.70 -7.49 4.14
N GLY A 135 -11.94 -7.29 2.85
CA GLY A 135 -13.17 -6.69 2.31
C GLY A 135 -13.32 -5.17 2.53
N ARG A 136 -12.35 -4.51 3.20
CA ARG A 136 -12.36 -3.05 3.45
C ARG A 136 -11.23 -2.33 2.72
N ILE A 137 -10.15 -3.01 2.37
CA ILE A 137 -9.07 -2.50 1.55
C ILE A 137 -9.23 -3.03 0.13
N LYS A 138 -9.24 -2.10 -0.84
CA LYS A 138 -9.36 -2.43 -2.26
C LYS A 138 -8.15 -3.20 -2.78
N GLY A 139 -6.97 -2.81 -2.35
CA GLY A 139 -5.73 -3.47 -2.76
C GLY A 139 -4.53 -3.04 -1.91
N TRP A 140 -3.45 -3.82 -2.00
CA TRP A 140 -2.24 -3.68 -1.20
C TRP A 140 -1.00 -3.46 -2.07
N ASP A 141 -0.19 -2.48 -1.72
CA ASP A 141 1.22 -2.46 -2.11
C ASP A 141 1.93 -3.59 -1.34
N VAL A 142 2.02 -4.77 -1.98
CA VAL A 142 2.59 -5.97 -1.34
C VAL A 142 4.08 -5.81 -1.11
N ILE A 143 4.79 -5.35 -2.13
CA ILE A 143 6.23 -5.05 -2.04
C ILE A 143 6.49 -3.66 -2.60
N ASN A 144 7.23 -2.87 -1.85
CA ASN A 144 7.60 -1.51 -2.20
C ASN A 144 9.11 -1.39 -2.44
N GLU A 145 9.50 -0.75 -3.56
CA GLU A 145 10.86 -0.28 -3.88
C GLU A 145 11.98 -1.33 -3.80
N ALA A 146 11.82 -2.45 -4.47
CA ALA A 146 12.77 -3.56 -4.40
C ALA A 146 13.89 -3.52 -5.45
N PHE A 147 13.90 -2.54 -6.34
CA PHE A 147 14.93 -2.39 -7.38
C PHE A 147 15.73 -1.11 -7.22
N ASN A 148 17.02 -1.18 -7.60
CA ASN A 148 17.87 -0.03 -7.86
C ASN A 148 17.54 0.56 -9.25
N ASP A 149 17.99 1.79 -9.51
CA ASP A 149 17.67 2.47 -10.77
C ASP A 149 18.34 1.84 -11.99
N ASP A 150 19.44 1.10 -11.79
CA ASP A 150 20.08 0.27 -12.82
C ASP A 150 19.35 -1.04 -13.14
N GLY A 151 18.26 -1.33 -12.45
CA GLY A 151 17.44 -2.54 -12.63
C GLY A 151 17.96 -3.78 -11.91
N THR A 152 18.98 -3.65 -11.05
CA THR A 152 19.40 -4.71 -10.14
C THR A 152 18.47 -4.78 -8.93
N PHE A 153 18.38 -5.96 -8.29
CA PHE A 153 17.65 -6.08 -7.03
C PHE A 153 18.33 -5.25 -5.94
N ARG A 154 17.53 -4.50 -5.20
CA ARG A 154 18.01 -3.79 -4.02
C ARG A 154 18.45 -4.80 -2.96
N SER A 155 19.64 -4.60 -2.40
CA SER A 155 20.23 -5.47 -1.37
C SER A 155 19.57 -5.27 0.00
N THR A 156 18.25 -5.47 0.05
CA THR A 156 17.44 -5.37 1.27
C THR A 156 17.70 -6.53 2.23
N PRO A 157 17.39 -6.42 3.53
CA PRO A 157 17.45 -7.56 4.44
C PRO A 157 16.61 -8.76 3.96
N TYR A 158 15.42 -8.53 3.41
CA TYR A 158 14.59 -9.59 2.82
C TYR A 158 15.32 -10.33 1.70
N TYR A 159 15.93 -9.57 0.76
CA TYR A 159 16.66 -10.16 -0.35
C TYR A 159 17.93 -10.89 0.09
N LYS A 160 18.67 -10.33 1.07
CA LYS A 160 19.90 -10.96 1.58
C LYS A 160 19.65 -12.27 2.31
N ILE A 161 18.57 -12.38 3.06
CA ILE A 161 18.28 -13.53 3.92
C ILE A 161 17.51 -14.60 3.14
N ILE A 162 16.50 -14.22 2.34
CA ILE A 162 15.62 -15.15 1.63
C ILE A 162 16.08 -15.36 0.18
N GLY A 163 16.58 -14.32 -0.47
CA GLY A 163 16.79 -14.29 -1.91
C GLY A 163 15.54 -13.87 -2.68
N PRO A 164 15.53 -13.98 -4.02
CA PRO A 164 14.43 -13.50 -4.86
C PRO A 164 13.10 -14.23 -4.63
N GLU A 165 13.10 -15.33 -3.91
CA GLU A 165 11.91 -16.11 -3.55
C GLU A 165 10.94 -15.28 -2.68
N TYR A 166 11.43 -14.28 -1.92
CA TYR A 166 10.57 -13.49 -1.04
C TYR A 166 9.47 -12.73 -1.81
N PHE A 167 9.68 -12.42 -3.09
CA PHE A 167 8.66 -11.80 -3.92
C PHE A 167 7.44 -12.72 -4.07
N GLU A 168 7.68 -13.96 -4.48
CA GLU A 168 6.62 -14.94 -4.66
C GLU A 168 5.89 -15.22 -3.36
N LEU A 169 6.63 -15.40 -2.27
CA LEU A 169 6.07 -15.68 -0.94
C LEU A 169 5.16 -14.54 -0.48
N ALA A 170 5.60 -13.28 -0.59
CA ALA A 170 4.81 -12.14 -0.15
C ALA A 170 3.46 -12.03 -0.90
N PHE A 171 3.47 -12.19 -2.23
CA PHE A 171 2.25 -12.16 -3.03
C PHE A 171 1.31 -13.34 -2.73
N ARG A 172 1.85 -14.55 -2.51
CA ARG A 172 1.05 -15.71 -2.12
C ARG A 172 0.40 -15.53 -0.75
N PHE A 173 1.15 -15.06 0.24
CA PHE A 173 0.63 -14.81 1.59
C PHE A 173 -0.48 -13.75 1.60
N ALA A 174 -0.30 -12.67 0.84
CA ALA A 174 -1.31 -11.63 0.72
C ALA A 174 -2.59 -12.16 0.03
N HIS A 175 -2.45 -12.94 -1.05
CA HIS A 175 -3.58 -13.55 -1.74
C HIS A 175 -4.31 -14.59 -0.89
N GLU A 176 -3.59 -15.37 -0.11
CA GLU A 176 -4.18 -16.36 0.82
C GLU A 176 -5.04 -15.67 1.89
N ALA A 177 -4.56 -14.54 2.43
CA ALA A 177 -5.25 -13.80 3.47
C ALA A 177 -6.52 -13.10 2.97
N ASP A 178 -6.46 -12.48 1.78
CA ASP A 178 -7.60 -11.86 1.11
C ASP A 178 -7.57 -12.11 -0.41
N PRO A 179 -8.28 -13.15 -0.89
CA PRO A 179 -8.32 -13.47 -2.32
C PRO A 179 -8.97 -12.39 -3.20
N ASP A 180 -9.77 -11.50 -2.61
CA ASP A 180 -10.52 -10.48 -3.35
C ASP A 180 -9.76 -9.16 -3.47
N ALA A 181 -8.81 -8.88 -2.56
CA ALA A 181 -7.98 -7.68 -2.64
C ALA A 181 -7.07 -7.69 -3.88
N GLU A 182 -6.95 -6.53 -4.52
CA GLU A 182 -5.97 -6.35 -5.59
C GLU A 182 -4.55 -6.32 -5.01
N LEU A 183 -3.54 -6.84 -5.71
CA LEU A 183 -2.16 -6.93 -5.25
C LEU A 183 -1.22 -6.18 -6.18
N TYR A 184 -0.41 -5.27 -5.63
CA TYR A 184 0.44 -4.36 -6.39
C TYR A 184 1.92 -4.52 -6.03
N TYR A 185 2.76 -4.30 -7.02
CA TYR A 185 4.17 -3.94 -6.82
C TYR A 185 4.29 -2.44 -7.01
N ASN A 186 4.93 -1.72 -6.09
CA ASN A 186 5.07 -0.26 -6.16
C ASN A 186 6.54 0.15 -6.16
N ASP A 187 6.93 1.12 -7.01
CA ASP A 187 8.30 1.63 -7.07
C ASP A 187 8.35 3.04 -7.71
N TYR A 188 9.44 3.74 -7.47
CA TYR A 188 9.73 5.04 -8.07
C TYR A 188 10.68 4.90 -9.28
N SER A 189 10.86 5.99 -10.03
CA SER A 189 11.77 6.07 -11.20
C SER A 189 11.50 5.01 -12.29
N LEU A 190 10.26 4.54 -12.44
CA LEU A 190 9.92 3.56 -13.47
C LEU A 190 9.90 4.16 -14.90
N SER A 191 10.13 5.45 -15.07
CA SER A 191 10.48 6.07 -16.34
C SER A 191 11.85 5.62 -16.85
N MET A 192 12.77 5.21 -15.96
CA MET A 192 14.10 4.71 -16.32
C MET A 192 14.01 3.31 -16.96
N PRO A 193 14.53 3.12 -18.19
CA PRO A 193 14.35 1.86 -18.93
C PRO A 193 14.88 0.62 -18.21
N ALA A 194 16.03 0.71 -17.54
CA ALA A 194 16.67 -0.42 -16.86
C ALA A 194 15.76 -0.94 -15.72
N LYS A 195 15.29 -0.05 -14.85
CA LYS A 195 14.42 -0.37 -13.72
C LYS A 195 13.06 -0.85 -14.19
N ARG A 196 12.43 -0.12 -15.13
CA ARG A 196 11.15 -0.53 -15.72
C ARG A 196 11.20 -1.94 -16.30
N ASN A 197 12.24 -2.25 -17.08
CA ASN A 197 12.40 -3.57 -17.68
C ASN A 197 12.60 -4.67 -16.62
N ALA A 198 13.29 -4.36 -15.52
CA ALA A 198 13.46 -5.28 -14.40
C ALA A 198 12.11 -5.58 -13.72
N VAL A 199 11.32 -4.55 -13.44
CA VAL A 199 9.96 -4.71 -12.87
C VAL A 199 9.06 -5.50 -13.83
N CYS A 200 9.12 -5.24 -15.14
CA CYS A 200 8.37 -6.04 -16.13
C CYS A 200 8.77 -7.53 -16.11
N ARG A 201 10.07 -7.83 -15.95
CA ARG A 201 10.54 -9.23 -15.81
C ARG A 201 10.02 -9.87 -14.53
N LEU A 202 10.06 -9.15 -13.39
CA LEU A 202 9.51 -9.63 -12.13
C LEU A 202 8.01 -9.98 -12.27
N VAL A 203 7.21 -9.05 -12.80
CA VAL A 203 5.76 -9.26 -12.99
C VAL A 203 5.49 -10.48 -13.86
N ARG A 204 6.19 -10.64 -14.99
CA ARG A 204 6.05 -11.82 -15.86
C ARG A 204 6.43 -13.11 -15.13
N SER A 205 7.52 -13.08 -14.35
CA SER A 205 7.96 -14.25 -13.55
C SER A 205 6.94 -14.65 -12.50
N LEU A 206 6.37 -13.69 -11.75
CA LEU A 206 5.34 -13.95 -10.76
C LEU A 206 4.07 -14.53 -11.41
N LYS A 207 3.62 -13.95 -12.53
CA LYS A 207 2.46 -14.47 -13.27
C LYS A 207 2.70 -15.88 -13.81
N ALA A 208 3.89 -16.16 -14.34
CA ALA A 208 4.26 -17.49 -14.82
C ALA A 208 4.26 -18.56 -13.70
N LYS A 209 4.49 -18.14 -12.45
CA LYS A 209 4.40 -18.98 -11.25
C LYS A 209 3.00 -19.07 -10.65
N GLY A 210 2.00 -18.48 -11.30
CA GLY A 210 0.62 -18.47 -10.84
C GLY A 210 0.33 -17.50 -9.68
N CYS A 211 1.22 -16.54 -9.41
CA CYS A 211 0.94 -15.51 -8.43
C CYS A 211 -0.04 -14.47 -8.98
N ARG A 212 -0.98 -14.04 -8.14
CA ARG A 212 -1.80 -12.87 -8.44
C ARG A 212 -0.95 -11.62 -8.31
N ILE A 213 -0.96 -10.78 -9.34
CA ILE A 213 -0.44 -9.43 -9.35
C ILE A 213 -1.29 -8.63 -10.34
N ASP A 214 -1.98 -7.62 -9.85
CA ASP A 214 -3.01 -6.90 -10.59
C ASP A 214 -2.47 -5.62 -11.23
N ALA A 215 -1.56 -4.91 -10.54
CA ALA A 215 -0.99 -3.67 -11.04
C ALA A 215 0.45 -3.41 -10.57
N VAL A 216 1.04 -2.39 -11.20
CA VAL A 216 2.31 -1.78 -10.80
C VAL A 216 2.05 -0.32 -10.45
N GLY A 217 2.34 0.06 -9.22
CA GLY A 217 2.34 1.45 -8.78
C GLY A 217 3.59 2.18 -9.26
N ILE A 218 3.40 3.42 -9.72
CA ILE A 218 4.49 4.28 -10.20
C ILE A 218 4.52 5.55 -9.36
N ILE A 219 5.53 5.65 -8.49
CA ILE A 219 5.75 6.87 -7.72
C ILE A 219 6.48 7.87 -8.62
N MET A 220 5.85 9.01 -8.87
CA MET A 220 6.44 10.11 -9.63
C MET A 220 7.12 11.08 -8.65
N VAL A 221 8.45 11.15 -8.69
CA VAL A 221 9.21 12.16 -7.94
C VAL A 221 9.40 13.36 -8.85
N PRO A 222 9.02 14.59 -8.42
CA PRO A 222 9.29 15.79 -9.20
C PRO A 222 10.81 15.97 -9.43
N THR A 223 11.21 16.29 -10.65
CA THR A 223 12.62 16.45 -11.06
C THR A 223 13.36 17.60 -10.38
N SER A 224 12.66 18.43 -9.62
CA SER A 224 13.26 19.54 -8.86
C SER A 224 13.95 19.12 -7.54
N GLN A 225 14.02 17.82 -7.24
CA GLN A 225 14.68 17.28 -6.03
C GLN A 225 15.85 16.34 -6.36
N ILE A 226 16.39 16.40 -7.59
CA ILE A 226 17.63 15.69 -7.98
C ILE A 226 18.77 16.71 -8.09
#